data_472c1f91cefd20b2b9310a392e40185e
#
_entry.id   472c1f91cefd20b2b9310a392e40185e
#
_cell.length_a   1.000
_cell.length_b   1.000
_cell.length_c   1.000
_cell.angle_alpha   90.00
_cell.angle_beta   90.00
_cell.angle_gamma   90.00
#
_symmetry.space_group_name_H-M   'P 1'
#
loop_
_entity.id
_entity.type
_entity.pdbx_description
1 polymer ?
#
loop_
_entity_poly.entity_id
_entity_poly.type
_entity_poly.pdbx_seq_one_letter_code
_entity_poly.pdbx_strand_id
1 'polypeptide(L)'
;IRRELFNSEELLALPALGESIELLGLLACYSAPAALFMPDGTLNPDLPRYLSEANTLNALWLKVSLGHFSDAQPLEALRTLLNASGMALVVENDQTDCGQLAPMQRFQTACRELALPVTLTFDMGNWLWVGDSPEEAARHLAPAVSYIHVKAAVPHKDNFRAVAPDRADARWLDLLGQLPADAPRGIEFPLEGADL
;
A
#
# COMPACT_ATOMS: atom_id res chain seq x y z
N ILE A 1 10.01 4.38 -2.29
CA ILE A 1 11.00 4.34 -1.19
C ILE A 1 10.46 3.44 -0.09
N ARG A 2 11.22 2.41 0.30
CA ARG A 2 10.86 1.45 1.37
C ARG A 2 11.66 1.78 2.62
N ARG A 3 10.96 2.14 3.70
CA ARG A 3 11.55 2.60 4.95
C ARG A 3 12.51 1.58 5.58
N GLU A 4 12.19 0.30 5.50
CA GLU A 4 12.99 -0.79 6.05
C GLU A 4 14.37 -0.95 5.41
N LEU A 5 14.62 -0.30 4.28
CA LEU A 5 15.93 -0.29 3.63
C LEU A 5 16.89 0.77 4.19
N PHE A 6 16.41 1.64 5.09
CA PHE A 6 17.18 2.71 5.69
C PHE A 6 17.57 2.39 7.13
N ASN A 7 18.81 2.59 7.48
CA ASN A 7 19.25 2.66 8.87
C ASN A 7 18.97 4.05 9.47
N SER A 8 19.28 4.23 10.77
CA SER A 8 18.98 5.46 11.48
C SER A 8 19.72 6.69 10.94
N GLU A 9 20.93 6.53 10.41
CA GLU A 9 21.70 7.65 9.83
C GLU A 9 21.13 8.03 8.46
N GLU A 10 20.76 7.05 7.65
CA GLU A 10 20.15 7.28 6.33
C GLU A 10 18.78 7.95 6.44
N LEU A 11 18.00 7.65 7.50
CA LEU A 11 16.75 8.37 7.77
C LEU A 11 16.97 9.86 8.06
N LEU A 12 18.11 10.26 8.59
CA LEU A 12 18.46 11.67 8.77
C LEU A 12 18.76 12.37 7.42
N ALA A 13 19.08 11.61 6.38
CA ALA A 13 19.34 12.12 5.04
C ALA A 13 18.09 12.24 4.16
N LEU A 14 16.89 11.90 4.66
CA LEU A 14 15.64 12.02 3.90
C LEU A 14 15.43 13.40 3.25
N PRO A 15 15.75 14.55 3.89
CA PRO A 15 15.62 15.86 3.24
C PRO A 15 16.47 15.96 1.97
N ALA A 16 17.74 15.57 2.03
CA ALA A 16 18.65 15.61 0.90
C ALA A 16 18.25 14.63 -0.22
N LEU A 17 17.69 13.47 0.15
CA LEU A 17 17.12 12.53 -0.80
C LEU A 17 15.89 13.13 -1.50
N GLY A 18 14.99 13.78 -0.77
CA GLY A 18 13.82 14.46 -1.32
C GLY A 18 14.23 15.53 -2.33
N GLU A 19 15.19 16.39 -1.98
CA GLU A 19 15.76 17.40 -2.91
C GLU A 19 16.34 16.75 -4.18
N SER A 20 17.05 15.63 -4.04
CA SER A 20 17.62 14.92 -5.18
C SER A 20 16.55 14.34 -6.11
N ILE A 21 15.47 13.78 -5.55
CA ILE A 21 14.32 13.27 -6.30
C ILE A 21 13.66 14.39 -7.08
N GLU A 22 13.44 15.54 -6.46
CA GLU A 22 12.85 16.72 -7.10
C GLU A 22 13.73 17.27 -8.22
N LEU A 23 15.04 17.41 -7.98
CA LEU A 23 16.01 17.87 -9.00
C LEU A 23 16.05 16.97 -10.23
N LEU A 24 15.82 15.66 -10.05
CA LEU A 24 15.74 14.70 -11.14
C LEU A 24 14.36 14.64 -11.82
N GLY A 25 13.39 15.43 -11.37
CA GLY A 25 12.02 15.41 -11.87
C GLY A 25 11.28 14.11 -11.58
N LEU A 26 11.70 13.38 -10.53
CA LEU A 26 11.07 12.13 -10.11
C LEU A 26 10.00 12.38 -9.04
N LEU A 27 9.11 11.41 -8.87
CA LEU A 27 8.13 11.39 -7.80
C LEU A 27 8.44 10.23 -6.85
N ALA A 28 8.18 10.44 -5.55
CA ALA A 28 8.36 9.40 -4.55
C ALA A 28 7.03 9.02 -3.89
N CYS A 29 6.88 7.74 -3.55
CA CYS A 29 5.96 7.25 -2.54
C CYS A 29 6.77 6.65 -1.39
N TYR A 30 6.29 6.79 -0.15
CA TYR A 30 6.96 6.31 1.04
C TYR A 30 6.20 5.14 1.64
N SER A 31 6.84 3.97 1.70
CA SER A 31 6.26 2.74 2.25
C SER A 31 6.90 2.42 3.59
N ALA A 32 6.10 2.38 4.66
CA ALA A 32 6.54 1.90 5.96
C ALA A 32 6.10 0.44 6.18
N PRO A 33 6.98 -0.44 6.70
CA PRO A 33 6.66 -1.83 7.01
C PRO A 33 5.87 -1.91 8.32
N ALA A 34 4.69 -1.30 8.34
CA ALA A 34 3.89 -1.11 9.53
C ALA A 34 2.40 -1.29 9.23
N ALA A 35 1.67 -1.80 10.19
CA ALA A 35 0.22 -1.83 10.17
C ALA A 35 -0.36 -0.50 10.65
N LEU A 36 -1.48 -0.07 10.06
CA LEU A 36 -2.23 1.10 10.49
C LEU A 36 -2.86 0.88 11.88
N PHE A 37 -3.42 -0.32 12.09
CA PHE A 37 -4.03 -0.71 13.36
C PHE A 37 -3.24 -1.84 14.03
N MET A 38 -2.94 -1.64 15.31
CA MET A 38 -2.25 -2.61 16.16
C MET A 38 -3.16 -3.80 16.54
N PRO A 39 -2.61 -4.90 17.09
CA PRO A 39 -3.41 -6.08 17.48
C PRO A 39 -4.52 -5.78 18.51
N ASP A 40 -4.37 -4.76 19.32
CA ASP A 40 -5.41 -4.28 20.25
C ASP A 40 -6.44 -3.35 19.59
N GLY A 41 -6.30 -3.11 18.28
CA GLY A 41 -7.14 -2.24 17.50
C GLY A 41 -6.81 -0.75 17.59
N THR A 42 -5.84 -0.33 18.38
CA THR A 42 -5.43 1.08 18.43
C THR A 42 -4.67 1.49 17.17
N LEU A 43 -4.65 2.78 16.85
CA LEU A 43 -3.79 3.31 15.81
C LEU A 43 -2.32 3.05 16.15
N ASN A 44 -1.54 2.73 15.15
CA ASN A 44 -0.11 2.55 15.32
C ASN A 44 0.53 3.83 15.91
N PRO A 45 1.19 3.75 17.08
CA PRO A 45 1.75 4.92 17.76
C PRO A 45 2.90 5.58 16.97
N ASP A 46 3.51 4.86 16.03
CA ASP A 46 4.55 5.38 15.15
C ASP A 46 4.01 6.09 13.90
N LEU A 47 2.69 6.06 13.65
CA LEU A 47 2.09 6.68 12.47
C LEU A 47 2.45 8.16 12.31
N PRO A 48 2.45 9.00 13.38
CA PRO A 48 2.88 10.41 13.26
C PRO A 48 4.32 10.55 12.75
N ARG A 49 5.22 9.66 13.18
CA ARG A 49 6.61 9.63 12.71
C ARG A 49 6.69 9.28 11.24
N TYR A 50 5.98 8.25 10.77
CA TYR A 50 5.99 7.87 9.36
C TYR A 50 5.39 8.95 8.46
N LEU A 51 4.35 9.63 8.90
CA LEU A 51 3.79 10.80 8.21
C LEU A 51 4.81 11.94 8.10
N SER A 52 5.56 12.21 9.16
CA SER A 52 6.63 13.21 9.17
C SER A 52 7.78 12.84 8.24
N GLU A 53 8.22 11.58 8.24
CA GLU A 53 9.27 11.07 7.35
C GLU A 53 8.83 11.19 5.88
N ALA A 54 7.58 10.83 5.56
CA ALA A 54 7.02 10.95 4.21
C ALA A 54 6.95 12.42 3.74
N ASN A 55 6.54 13.34 4.64
CA ASN A 55 6.57 14.78 4.34
C ASN A 55 7.98 15.30 4.10
N THR A 56 8.95 14.88 4.92
CA THR A 56 10.36 15.27 4.78
C THR A 56 10.94 14.80 3.44
N LEU A 57 10.52 13.64 2.95
CA LEU A 57 10.90 13.12 1.65
C LEU A 57 10.17 13.81 0.48
N ASN A 58 9.19 14.65 0.74
CA ASN A 58 8.26 15.20 -0.25
C ASN A 58 7.53 14.10 -1.05
N ALA A 59 7.14 13.03 -0.35
CA ALA A 59 6.45 11.91 -0.96
C ALA A 59 5.00 12.25 -1.31
N LEU A 60 4.47 11.64 -2.37
CA LEU A 60 3.07 11.80 -2.78
C LEU A 60 2.09 11.23 -1.74
N TRP A 61 2.49 10.16 -1.07
CA TRP A 61 1.71 9.49 -0.02
C TRP A 61 2.60 8.62 0.89
N LEU A 62 2.07 8.34 2.08
CA LEU A 62 2.53 7.26 2.94
C LEU A 62 1.73 5.99 2.64
N LYS A 63 2.40 4.85 2.45
CA LYS A 63 1.80 3.51 2.34
C LYS A 63 2.08 2.69 3.59
N VAL A 64 1.03 2.05 4.14
CA VAL A 64 1.08 1.09 5.25
C VAL A 64 0.13 -0.08 4.98
N SER A 65 0.23 -1.19 5.70
CA SER A 65 -0.80 -2.25 5.68
C SER A 65 -1.96 -1.90 6.62
N LEU A 66 -3.10 -2.60 6.46
CA LEU A 66 -4.29 -2.33 7.27
C LEU A 66 -4.09 -2.70 8.74
N GLY A 67 -3.60 -3.90 9.01
CA GLY A 67 -3.55 -4.45 10.37
C GLY A 67 -4.94 -4.77 10.94
N HIS A 68 -5.08 -4.74 12.25
CA HIS A 68 -6.24 -5.26 12.97
C HIS A 68 -7.39 -4.25 13.06
N PHE A 69 -7.96 -3.88 11.92
CA PHE A 69 -9.13 -3.01 11.86
C PHE A 69 -10.39 -3.71 12.39
N SER A 70 -11.16 -3.00 13.23
CA SER A 70 -12.50 -3.40 13.63
C SER A 70 -13.46 -2.21 13.56
N ASP A 71 -14.75 -2.49 13.36
CA ASP A 71 -15.80 -1.46 13.20
C ASP A 71 -16.02 -0.59 14.46
N ALA A 72 -15.47 -1.03 15.60
CA ALA A 72 -15.51 -0.27 16.86
C ALA A 72 -14.42 0.82 16.95
N GLN A 73 -13.53 0.90 15.96
CA GLN A 73 -12.39 1.84 16.01
C GLN A 73 -12.83 3.27 15.75
N PRO A 74 -12.44 4.23 16.62
CA PRO A 74 -12.72 5.64 16.39
C PRO A 74 -11.76 6.19 15.31
N LEU A 75 -12.21 6.25 14.06
CA LEU A 75 -11.42 6.80 12.95
C LEU A 75 -11.18 8.32 13.03
N GLU A 76 -11.78 9.00 14.02
CA GLU A 76 -11.59 10.44 14.24
C GLU A 76 -10.13 10.79 14.60
N ALA A 77 -9.44 9.90 15.34
CA ALA A 77 -8.03 10.10 15.64
C ALA A 77 -7.19 10.04 14.37
N LEU A 78 -7.50 9.09 13.46
CA LEU A 78 -6.86 9.02 12.15
C LEU A 78 -7.12 10.28 11.34
N ARG A 79 -8.37 10.76 11.29
CA ARG A 79 -8.73 12.02 10.62
C ARG A 79 -7.89 13.19 11.13
N THR A 80 -7.78 13.32 12.46
CA THR A 80 -7.02 14.39 13.10
C THR A 80 -5.55 14.36 12.68
N LEU A 81 -4.94 13.16 12.69
CA LEU A 81 -3.55 12.97 12.26
C LEU A 81 -3.34 13.33 10.78
N LEU A 82 -4.21 12.85 9.90
CA LEU A 82 -4.10 13.11 8.46
C LEU A 82 -4.28 14.59 8.14
N ASN A 83 -5.26 15.24 8.77
CA ASN A 83 -5.48 16.69 8.60
C ASN A 83 -4.27 17.50 9.11
N ALA A 84 -3.67 17.11 10.22
CA ALA A 84 -2.52 17.80 10.79
C ALA A 84 -1.25 17.61 9.94
N SER A 85 -1.07 16.43 9.34
CA SER A 85 0.11 16.12 8.52
C SER A 85 0.00 16.67 7.08
N GLY A 86 -1.20 16.79 6.54
CA GLY A 86 -1.45 17.07 5.13
C GLY A 86 -0.99 15.97 4.17
N MET A 87 -0.49 14.84 4.68
CA MET A 87 0.02 13.72 3.89
C MET A 87 -1.13 12.79 3.50
N ALA A 88 -1.19 12.41 2.23
CA ALA A 88 -2.09 11.37 1.76
C ALA A 88 -1.68 9.99 2.34
N LEU A 89 -2.67 9.18 2.70
CA LEU A 89 -2.46 7.83 3.20
C LEU A 89 -3.07 6.82 2.22
N VAL A 90 -2.28 5.81 1.86
CA VAL A 90 -2.76 4.65 1.12
C VAL A 90 -2.55 3.38 1.95
N VAL A 91 -3.55 2.50 1.95
CA VAL A 91 -3.55 1.27 2.74
C VAL A 91 -3.54 0.06 1.82
N GLU A 92 -2.60 -0.84 2.04
CA GLU A 92 -2.35 -2.01 1.21
C GLU A 92 -2.97 -3.28 1.79
N ASN A 93 -3.48 -4.14 0.90
CA ASN A 93 -3.78 -5.53 1.20
C ASN A 93 -2.48 -6.33 1.28
N ASP A 94 -2.10 -6.72 2.48
CA ASP A 94 -0.90 -7.53 2.71
C ASP A 94 -1.18 -9.05 2.67
N GLN A 95 -0.15 -9.85 2.95
CA GLN A 95 -0.23 -11.31 2.94
C GLN A 95 -0.67 -11.91 4.29
N THR A 96 -1.26 -11.11 5.18
CA THR A 96 -1.79 -11.55 6.47
C THR A 96 -3.32 -11.64 6.42
N ASP A 97 -3.93 -12.29 7.40
CA ASP A 97 -5.39 -12.34 7.52
C ASP A 97 -6.04 -10.94 7.58
N CYS A 98 -5.28 -9.92 8.00
CA CYS A 98 -5.72 -8.53 8.01
C CYS A 98 -5.86 -7.93 6.61
N GLY A 99 -5.12 -8.46 5.63
CA GLY A 99 -5.17 -8.06 4.22
C GLY A 99 -6.28 -8.75 3.41
N GLN A 100 -7.12 -9.60 4.02
CA GLN A 100 -8.26 -10.22 3.35
C GLN A 100 -9.28 -9.20 2.86
N LEU A 101 -10.09 -9.60 1.88
CA LEU A 101 -11.09 -8.75 1.26
C LEU A 101 -12.11 -8.18 2.27
N ALA A 102 -12.59 -9.00 3.18
CA ALA A 102 -13.62 -8.59 4.13
C ALA A 102 -13.18 -7.45 5.07
N PRO A 103 -12.02 -7.50 5.76
CA PRO A 103 -11.54 -6.36 6.54
C PRO A 103 -11.23 -5.13 5.68
N MET A 104 -10.67 -5.29 4.48
CA MET A 104 -10.39 -4.18 3.57
C MET A 104 -11.68 -3.47 3.11
N GLN A 105 -12.73 -4.22 2.81
CA GLN A 105 -14.05 -3.65 2.46
C GLN A 105 -14.69 -2.89 3.61
N ARG A 106 -14.65 -3.44 4.83
CA ARG A 106 -15.20 -2.75 6.03
C ARG A 106 -14.44 -1.44 6.27
N PHE A 107 -13.12 -1.47 6.23
CA PHE A 107 -12.31 -0.27 6.41
C PHE A 107 -12.60 0.78 5.33
N GLN A 108 -12.63 0.39 4.07
CA GLN A 108 -12.95 1.30 2.96
C GLN A 108 -14.34 1.91 3.11
N THR A 109 -15.33 1.11 3.54
CA THR A 109 -16.70 1.59 3.80
C THR A 109 -16.71 2.63 4.91
N ALA A 110 -16.05 2.36 6.03
CA ALA A 110 -15.94 3.30 7.15
C ALA A 110 -15.20 4.60 6.75
N CYS A 111 -14.14 4.51 5.96
CA CYS A 111 -13.45 5.68 5.43
C CYS A 111 -14.35 6.54 4.54
N ARG A 112 -15.13 5.90 3.67
CA ARG A 112 -16.08 6.61 2.78
C ARG A 112 -17.20 7.30 3.57
N GLU A 113 -17.80 6.61 4.53
CA GLU A 113 -18.87 7.17 5.38
C GLU A 113 -18.41 8.39 6.17
N LEU A 114 -17.16 8.38 6.61
CA LEU A 114 -16.56 9.48 7.35
C LEU A 114 -15.83 10.50 6.45
N ALA A 115 -15.85 10.32 5.14
CA ALA A 115 -15.11 11.15 4.19
C ALA A 115 -13.63 11.32 4.56
N LEU A 116 -12.97 10.23 4.99
CA LEU A 116 -11.54 10.24 5.28
C LEU A 116 -10.72 10.28 3.99
N PRO A 117 -9.62 11.05 3.94
CA PRO A 117 -8.74 11.12 2.78
C PRO A 117 -7.79 9.91 2.73
N VAL A 118 -8.35 8.71 2.74
CA VAL A 118 -7.62 7.45 2.68
C VAL A 118 -8.05 6.69 1.44
N THR A 119 -7.08 6.22 0.68
CA THR A 119 -7.29 5.38 -0.49
C THR A 119 -6.55 4.04 -0.34
N LEU A 120 -6.64 3.17 -1.34
CA LEU A 120 -6.06 1.84 -1.26
C LEU A 120 -4.89 1.68 -2.25
N THR A 121 -3.86 0.98 -1.81
CA THR A 121 -2.95 0.27 -2.70
C THR A 121 -3.53 -1.11 -2.97
N PHE A 122 -3.77 -1.41 -4.24
CA PHE A 122 -4.19 -2.74 -4.65
C PHE A 122 -2.96 -3.54 -5.07
N ASP A 123 -2.49 -4.42 -4.21
CA ASP A 123 -1.51 -5.41 -4.59
C ASP A 123 -2.22 -6.57 -5.30
N MET A 124 -1.89 -6.77 -6.57
CA MET A 124 -2.59 -7.73 -7.42
C MET A 124 -2.42 -9.17 -6.93
N GLY A 125 -1.25 -9.52 -6.43
CA GLY A 125 -0.91 -10.90 -6.07
C GLY A 125 -1.31 -11.30 -4.66
N ASN A 126 -1.23 -10.39 -3.70
CA ASN A 126 -1.36 -10.71 -2.26
C ASN A 126 -2.66 -11.43 -1.88
N TRP A 127 -3.74 -11.23 -2.63
CA TRP A 127 -5.03 -11.89 -2.41
C TRP A 127 -4.93 -13.42 -2.38
N LEU A 128 -4.06 -14.01 -3.23
CA LEU A 128 -3.91 -15.47 -3.24
C LEU A 128 -3.28 -16.02 -1.96
N TRP A 129 -2.38 -15.25 -1.31
CA TRP A 129 -1.76 -15.65 -0.04
C TRP A 129 -2.77 -15.77 1.10
N VAL A 130 -3.85 -14.98 1.03
CA VAL A 130 -4.90 -14.98 2.06
C VAL A 130 -6.16 -15.75 1.63
N GLY A 131 -6.11 -16.43 0.47
CA GLY A 131 -7.19 -17.27 -0.03
C GLY A 131 -8.34 -16.54 -0.70
N ASP A 132 -8.17 -15.25 -1.03
CA ASP A 132 -9.18 -14.45 -1.71
C ASP A 132 -8.96 -14.39 -3.23
N SER A 133 -10.04 -14.11 -3.99
CA SER A 133 -9.96 -13.86 -5.44
C SER A 133 -9.54 -12.44 -5.73
N PRO A 134 -8.43 -12.23 -6.48
CA PRO A 134 -8.02 -10.89 -6.92
C PRO A 134 -9.10 -10.19 -7.76
N GLU A 135 -9.83 -10.95 -8.58
CA GLU A 135 -10.88 -10.41 -9.46
C GLU A 135 -12.10 -9.97 -8.64
N GLU A 136 -12.44 -10.71 -7.58
CA GLU A 136 -13.51 -10.32 -6.67
C GLU A 136 -13.11 -9.08 -5.88
N ALA A 137 -11.89 -9.03 -5.38
CA ALA A 137 -11.35 -7.88 -4.70
C ALA A 137 -11.36 -6.62 -5.62
N ALA A 138 -10.96 -6.74 -6.88
CA ALA A 138 -11.00 -5.65 -7.85
C ALA A 138 -12.43 -5.12 -8.04
N ARG A 139 -13.42 -6.01 -8.23
CA ARG A 139 -14.83 -5.60 -8.39
C ARG A 139 -15.35 -4.76 -7.23
N HIS A 140 -14.88 -5.04 -6.01
CA HIS A 140 -15.35 -4.34 -4.80
C HIS A 140 -14.54 -3.10 -4.47
N LEU A 141 -13.24 -3.12 -4.69
CA LEU A 141 -12.31 -2.11 -4.17
C LEU A 141 -11.77 -1.15 -5.23
N ALA A 142 -11.85 -1.46 -6.53
CA ALA A 142 -11.29 -0.62 -7.58
C ALA A 142 -11.64 0.87 -7.47
N PRO A 143 -12.88 1.29 -7.10
CA PRO A 143 -13.21 2.71 -6.97
C PRO A 143 -12.42 3.46 -5.87
N ALA A 144 -11.82 2.75 -4.91
CA ALA A 144 -11.03 3.32 -3.83
C ALA A 144 -9.52 3.21 -4.06
N VAL A 145 -9.10 2.54 -5.15
CA VAL A 145 -7.68 2.31 -5.46
C VAL A 145 -7.07 3.55 -6.10
N SER A 146 -5.96 4.01 -5.53
CA SER A 146 -5.16 5.11 -6.08
C SER A 146 -3.72 4.73 -6.39
N TYR A 147 -3.31 3.50 -6.05
CA TYR A 147 -1.99 2.96 -6.35
C TYR A 147 -2.09 1.45 -6.59
N ILE A 148 -1.36 0.93 -7.56
CA ILE A 148 -1.40 -0.48 -7.93
C ILE A 148 0.00 -1.08 -7.79
N HIS A 149 0.14 -2.14 -7.00
CA HIS A 149 1.31 -3.00 -7.03
C HIS A 149 1.11 -4.09 -8.08
N VAL A 150 1.89 -3.98 -9.14
CA VAL A 150 1.81 -4.89 -10.29
C VAL A 150 2.70 -6.09 -10.03
N LYS A 151 2.07 -7.24 -9.80
CA LYS A 151 2.68 -8.56 -9.80
C LYS A 151 1.63 -9.62 -10.10
N ALA A 152 2.07 -10.71 -10.69
CA ALA A 152 1.34 -11.97 -10.70
C ALA A 152 1.83 -12.85 -9.55
N ALA A 153 1.00 -13.80 -9.13
CA ALA A 153 1.37 -14.82 -8.17
C ALA A 153 1.14 -16.21 -8.78
N VAL A 154 2.16 -17.05 -8.70
CA VAL A 154 2.09 -18.44 -9.19
C VAL A 154 2.38 -19.40 -8.04
N PRO A 155 1.76 -20.60 -8.04
CA PRO A 155 2.04 -21.61 -7.01
C PRO A 155 3.54 -21.93 -6.92
N HIS A 156 4.05 -21.99 -5.70
CA HIS A 156 5.43 -22.35 -5.44
C HIS A 156 5.55 -23.07 -4.09
N LYS A 157 5.88 -24.36 -4.11
CA LYS A 157 5.86 -25.24 -2.92
C LYS A 157 4.46 -25.20 -2.27
N ASP A 158 4.41 -24.95 -0.97
CA ASP A 158 3.16 -24.85 -0.19
C ASP A 158 2.59 -23.42 -0.16
N ASN A 159 3.05 -22.53 -1.05
CA ASN A 159 2.68 -21.12 -1.06
C ASN A 159 2.68 -20.57 -2.50
N PHE A 160 2.89 -19.26 -2.65
CA PHE A 160 2.99 -18.55 -3.92
C PHE A 160 4.35 -17.83 -4.03
N ARG A 161 4.71 -17.46 -5.24
CA ARG A 161 5.80 -16.52 -5.50
C ARG A 161 5.34 -15.44 -6.50
N ALA A 162 5.91 -14.25 -6.34
CA ALA A 162 5.68 -13.15 -7.27
C ALA A 162 6.46 -13.37 -8.56
N VAL A 163 5.82 -13.09 -9.69
CA VAL A 163 6.42 -13.09 -11.04
C VAL A 163 5.86 -11.94 -11.85
N ALA A 164 6.51 -11.62 -12.97
CA ALA A 164 5.97 -10.69 -13.95
C ALA A 164 4.63 -11.22 -14.52
N PRO A 165 3.61 -10.36 -14.73
CA PRO A 165 2.30 -10.77 -15.22
C PRO A 165 2.34 -11.46 -16.59
N ASP A 166 3.28 -11.12 -17.45
CA ASP A 166 3.46 -11.72 -18.78
C ASP A 166 3.98 -13.16 -18.75
N ARG A 167 4.53 -13.58 -17.61
CA ARG A 167 5.03 -14.96 -17.37
C ARG A 167 4.04 -15.84 -16.63
N ALA A 168 2.86 -15.33 -16.40
CA ALA A 168 1.79 -16.01 -15.70
C ALA A 168 0.56 -16.20 -16.60
N ASP A 169 -0.55 -16.64 -16.01
CA ASP A 169 -1.83 -16.70 -16.68
C ASP A 169 -2.27 -15.32 -17.18
N ALA A 170 -2.85 -15.25 -18.38
CA ALA A 170 -3.37 -14.02 -19.00
C ALA A 170 -4.37 -13.25 -18.12
N ARG A 171 -5.03 -13.93 -17.19
CA ARG A 171 -5.95 -13.32 -16.20
C ARG A 171 -5.34 -12.14 -15.44
N TRP A 172 -4.02 -12.12 -15.23
CA TRP A 172 -3.35 -11.03 -14.51
C TRP A 172 -3.33 -9.73 -15.30
N LEU A 173 -3.23 -9.80 -16.62
CA LEU A 173 -3.35 -8.63 -17.48
C LEU A 173 -4.81 -8.15 -17.56
N ASP A 174 -5.76 -9.09 -17.59
CA ASP A 174 -7.19 -8.79 -17.54
C ASP A 174 -7.58 -8.15 -16.19
N LEU A 175 -7.01 -8.64 -15.09
CA LEU A 175 -7.19 -8.04 -13.76
C LEU A 175 -6.67 -6.60 -13.71
N LEU A 176 -5.48 -6.36 -14.26
CA LEU A 176 -4.91 -5.00 -14.32
C LEU A 176 -5.83 -4.05 -15.13
N GLY A 177 -6.51 -4.56 -16.14
CA GLY A 177 -7.51 -3.82 -16.93
C GLY A 177 -8.79 -3.46 -16.17
N GLN A 178 -9.07 -4.11 -15.03
CA GLN A 178 -10.22 -3.83 -14.15
C GLN A 178 -9.92 -2.74 -13.10
N LEU A 179 -8.65 -2.39 -12.92
CA LEU A 179 -8.21 -1.38 -11.96
C LEU A 179 -8.14 0.01 -12.62
N PRO A 180 -8.17 1.11 -11.84
CA PRO A 180 -8.14 2.46 -12.40
C PRO A 180 -6.95 2.68 -13.34
N ALA A 181 -7.23 3.12 -14.56
CA ALA A 181 -6.23 3.27 -15.61
C ALA A 181 -5.21 4.39 -15.33
N ASP A 182 -5.61 5.39 -14.58
CA ASP A 182 -4.84 6.56 -14.17
C ASP A 182 -4.06 6.39 -12.86
N ALA A 183 -4.32 5.30 -12.11
CA ALA A 183 -3.58 5.02 -10.90
C ALA A 183 -2.10 4.68 -11.22
N PRO A 184 -1.13 5.31 -10.55
CA PRO A 184 0.28 4.93 -10.65
C PRO A 184 0.49 3.43 -10.39
N ARG A 185 1.48 2.86 -11.06
CA ARG A 185 1.82 1.43 -10.98
C ARG A 185 3.23 1.24 -10.45
N GLY A 186 3.37 0.46 -9.39
CA GLY A 186 4.65 0.02 -8.86
C GLY A 186 4.92 -1.43 -9.25
N ILE A 187 6.11 -1.72 -9.78
CA ILE A 187 6.56 -3.09 -10.06
C ILE A 187 6.94 -3.73 -8.73
N GLU A 188 6.32 -4.88 -8.42
CA GLU A 188 6.60 -5.61 -7.18
C GLU A 188 6.87 -7.11 -7.43
N PHE A 189 7.67 -7.39 -8.46
CA PHE A 189 8.20 -8.72 -8.73
C PHE A 189 9.70 -8.62 -9.05
N PRO A 190 10.47 -9.74 -8.89
CA PRO A 190 11.88 -9.75 -9.21
C PRO A 190 12.11 -9.39 -10.68
N LEU A 191 12.93 -8.38 -10.92
CA LEU A 191 13.40 -8.04 -12.26
C LEU A 191 14.53 -9.00 -12.64
N GLU A 192 14.47 -9.53 -13.84
CA GLU A 192 15.48 -10.43 -14.39
C GLU A 192 16.09 -9.77 -15.64
N GLY A 193 17.40 -9.68 -15.70
CA GLY A 193 18.13 -9.13 -16.84
C GLY A 193 19.63 -9.17 -16.59
N ALA A 194 20.41 -9.12 -17.66
CA ALA A 194 21.87 -9.14 -17.58
C ALA A 194 22.47 -7.78 -17.15
N ASP A 195 21.67 -6.72 -17.20
CA ASP A 195 22.10 -5.33 -17.04
C ASP A 195 21.35 -4.61 -15.87
N LEU A 196 20.99 -5.38 -14.84
CA LEU A 196 20.37 -4.86 -13.61
C LEU A 196 21.43 -4.58 -12.55
#